data_e6861d12849c55f32dced52e5e9acba8
#
_entry.id   e6861d12849c55f32dced52e5e9acba8
#
_cell.length_a   1.000
_cell.length_b   1.000
_cell.length_c   1.000
_cell.angle_alpha   90.00
_cell.angle_beta   90.00
_cell.angle_gamma   90.00
#
_symmetry.space_group_name_H-M   'P 1'
#
loop_
_entity.id
_entity.type
_entity.pdbx_description
1 polymer ?
#
loop_
_entity_poly.entity_id
_entity_poly.type
_entity_poly.pdbx_seq_one_letter_code
_entity_poly.pdbx_strand_id
1 'polypeptide(L)'
;MTSNKILLICLAFIALTACSAGSKKQKNHLMENENRTLVKLETTMGNITVALYNETPKHRDNFIKLVKEGVYDSTLFHRVIKQFMIQAGDPDSKNASDTAMLGSGDVGYTIPAEFNPKFFHKKGVLAAARQGDDVNPEKASSGCQFYIVTGRKFTEPQLLGMENKINEQREEALFDSLARQHMKEIYKMRKAGDNAGLLELQDTLEAQARELADKEEKFRFTPEQIKAYSTIGGAPHLDGSYTVFGEVTEGMEVVENIEIAKTNRADRPVVDIRILKASIE
;
A
#
# COMPACT_ATOMS: atom_id res chain seq x y z
N MET A 1 33.53 -62.71 2.58
CA MET A 1 33.00 -61.98 1.44
C MET A 1 31.49 -61.93 1.55
N THR A 2 30.92 -61.01 2.28
CA THR A 2 29.46 -60.62 2.25
C THR A 2 29.22 -59.54 3.29
N SER A 3 29.52 -58.28 3.01
CA SER A 3 29.05 -57.18 3.87
C SER A 3 29.23 -55.77 3.26
N ASN A 4 29.06 -55.58 1.93
CA ASN A 4 29.18 -54.27 1.36
C ASN A 4 28.11 -53.92 0.27
N LYS A 5 26.96 -54.59 0.29
CA LYS A 5 25.87 -54.30 -0.68
C LYS A 5 24.60 -53.69 -0.13
N ILE A 6 24.52 -53.45 1.20
CA ILE A 6 23.30 -52.91 1.84
C ILE A 6 23.41 -51.40 2.11
N LEU A 7 24.58 -50.78 2.03
CA LEU A 7 24.76 -49.36 2.36
C LEU A 7 24.54 -48.40 1.17
N LEU A 8 24.30 -48.88 -0.05
CA LEU A 8 24.13 -48.02 -1.26
C LEU A 8 22.66 -47.77 -1.66
N ILE A 9 21.68 -48.36 -0.96
CA ILE A 9 20.25 -48.22 -1.31
C ILE A 9 19.55 -47.16 -0.46
N CYS A 10 20.12 -46.74 0.67
CA CYS A 10 19.48 -45.73 1.55
C CYS A 10 19.80 -44.27 1.17
N LEU A 11 20.74 -43.98 0.25
CA LEU A 11 21.11 -42.62 -0.15
C LEU A 11 20.36 -42.09 -1.39
N ALA A 12 19.59 -42.96 -2.07
CA ALA A 12 18.84 -42.55 -3.28
C ALA A 12 17.40 -42.10 -3.00
N PHE A 13 16.89 -42.20 -1.78
CA PHE A 13 15.49 -41.87 -1.45
C PHE A 13 15.26 -40.48 -0.81
N ILE A 14 16.32 -39.74 -0.47
CA ILE A 14 16.20 -38.41 0.17
C ILE A 14 16.19 -37.25 -0.84
N ALA A 15 16.57 -37.50 -2.10
CA ALA A 15 16.65 -36.45 -3.13
C ALA A 15 15.34 -36.18 -3.90
N LEU A 16 14.28 -36.96 -3.69
CA LEU A 16 13.03 -36.87 -4.48
C LEU A 16 11.87 -36.11 -3.79
N THR A 17 11.98 -35.73 -2.50
CA THR A 17 10.92 -35.04 -1.80
C THR A 17 11.07 -33.51 -1.80
N ALA A 18 12.25 -32.98 -2.14
CA ALA A 18 12.48 -31.51 -2.19
C ALA A 18 11.95 -30.84 -3.46
N CYS A 19 11.78 -31.59 -4.57
CA CYS A 19 11.28 -31.01 -5.85
C CYS A 19 9.76 -30.86 -5.93
N SER A 20 8.98 -31.57 -5.08
CA SER A 20 7.51 -31.52 -5.20
C SER A 20 6.86 -30.31 -4.50
N ALA A 21 7.50 -29.77 -3.45
CA ALA A 21 6.98 -28.62 -2.72
C ALA A 21 7.19 -27.29 -3.49
N GLY A 22 8.33 -27.13 -4.15
CA GLY A 22 8.62 -25.97 -5.01
C GLY A 22 7.70 -25.93 -6.25
N SER A 23 7.46 -27.07 -6.87
CA SER A 23 6.60 -27.18 -8.07
C SER A 23 5.12 -26.91 -7.74
N LYS A 24 4.62 -27.35 -6.57
CA LYS A 24 3.23 -27.07 -6.15
C LYS A 24 3.02 -25.59 -5.82
N LYS A 25 3.99 -24.93 -5.15
CA LYS A 25 3.90 -23.52 -4.78
C LYS A 25 3.97 -22.62 -6.02
N GLN A 26 4.81 -22.95 -6.98
CA GLN A 26 4.92 -22.23 -8.26
C GLN A 26 3.69 -22.48 -9.16
N LYS A 27 3.13 -23.70 -9.18
CA LYS A 27 1.93 -24.01 -9.93
C LYS A 27 0.67 -23.37 -9.33
N ASN A 28 0.57 -23.28 -8.00
CA ASN A 28 -0.52 -22.55 -7.33
C ASN A 28 -0.42 -21.03 -7.60
N HIS A 29 0.77 -20.46 -7.58
CA HIS A 29 0.97 -19.03 -7.87
C HIS A 29 0.64 -18.69 -9.34
N LEU A 30 0.96 -19.58 -10.27
CA LEU A 30 0.58 -19.43 -11.67
C LEU A 30 -0.94 -19.56 -11.86
N MET A 31 -1.61 -20.51 -11.18
CA MET A 31 -3.07 -20.66 -11.24
C MET A 31 -3.83 -19.53 -10.55
N GLU A 32 -3.29 -18.92 -9.48
CA GLU A 32 -3.88 -17.72 -8.87
C GLU A 32 -3.82 -16.52 -9.81
N ASN A 33 -2.79 -16.41 -10.66
CA ASN A 33 -2.67 -15.35 -11.65
C ASN A 33 -3.56 -15.58 -12.89
N GLU A 34 -3.80 -16.84 -13.29
CA GLU A 34 -4.62 -17.17 -14.46
C GLU A 34 -6.10 -16.78 -14.34
N ASN A 35 -6.59 -16.48 -13.11
CA ASN A 35 -7.99 -16.10 -12.86
C ASN A 35 -8.19 -14.62 -12.46
N ARG A 36 -7.14 -13.80 -12.57
CA ARG A 36 -7.28 -12.35 -12.29
C ARG A 36 -7.83 -11.61 -13.48
N THR A 37 -8.74 -10.68 -13.21
CA THR A 37 -9.23 -9.78 -14.26
C THR A 37 -8.11 -8.82 -14.67
N LEU A 38 -7.81 -8.79 -15.97
CA LEU A 38 -6.88 -7.84 -16.55
C LEU A 38 -7.61 -6.61 -17.04
N VAL A 39 -7.04 -5.44 -16.76
CA VAL A 39 -7.53 -4.15 -17.25
C VAL A 39 -6.41 -3.46 -17.98
N LYS A 40 -6.66 -3.07 -19.22
CA LYS A 40 -5.75 -2.28 -20.05
C LYS A 40 -6.11 -0.81 -19.95
N LEU A 41 -5.12 0.02 -19.64
CA LEU A 41 -5.18 1.47 -19.68
C LEU A 41 -4.37 1.94 -20.91
N GLU A 42 -5.06 2.39 -21.95
CA GLU A 42 -4.43 3.03 -23.10
C GLU A 42 -4.14 4.49 -22.75
N THR A 43 -2.89 4.89 -22.75
CA THR A 43 -2.50 6.25 -22.36
C THR A 43 -1.80 7.00 -23.49
N THR A 44 -1.68 8.31 -23.34
CA THR A 44 -0.87 9.15 -24.27
C THR A 44 0.63 8.80 -24.25
N MET A 45 1.09 8.00 -23.27
CA MET A 45 2.48 7.58 -23.13
C MET A 45 2.69 6.10 -23.47
N GLY A 46 1.64 5.35 -23.80
CA GLY A 46 1.67 3.91 -24.07
C GLY A 46 0.62 3.15 -23.24
N ASN A 47 0.62 1.84 -23.34
CA ASN A 47 -0.34 0.98 -22.67
C ASN A 47 0.20 0.47 -21.33
N ILE A 48 -0.68 0.36 -20.33
CA ILE A 48 -0.40 -0.26 -19.03
C ILE A 48 -1.48 -1.32 -18.81
N THR A 49 -1.09 -2.57 -18.57
CA THR A 49 -2.01 -3.64 -18.18
C THR A 49 -1.86 -3.91 -16.68
N VAL A 50 -2.97 -3.94 -15.96
CA VAL A 50 -3.02 -4.24 -14.53
C VAL A 50 -3.84 -5.49 -14.28
N ALA A 51 -3.37 -6.38 -13.39
CA ALA A 51 -4.12 -7.52 -12.88
C ALA A 51 -4.76 -7.17 -11.55
N LEU A 52 -6.07 -7.32 -11.43
CA LEU A 52 -6.83 -7.01 -10.22
C LEU A 52 -6.83 -8.21 -9.25
N TYR A 53 -6.66 -7.95 -7.96
CA TYR A 53 -6.62 -8.99 -6.93
C TYR A 53 -8.03 -9.48 -6.56
N ASN A 54 -8.19 -10.80 -6.49
CA ASN A 54 -9.47 -11.42 -6.11
C ASN A 54 -9.76 -11.29 -4.61
N GLU A 55 -8.71 -11.10 -3.81
CA GLU A 55 -8.77 -10.99 -2.35
C GLU A 55 -9.22 -9.60 -1.85
N THR A 56 -9.37 -8.63 -2.77
CA THR A 56 -9.94 -7.30 -2.51
C THR A 56 -11.16 -7.06 -3.40
N PRO A 57 -12.24 -7.88 -3.22
CA PRO A 57 -13.34 -7.94 -4.17
C PRO A 57 -14.12 -6.63 -4.31
N LYS A 58 -14.27 -5.82 -3.26
CA LYS A 58 -14.99 -4.55 -3.34
C LYS A 58 -14.26 -3.56 -4.24
N HIS A 59 -12.94 -3.44 -4.10
CA HIS A 59 -12.12 -2.57 -4.95
C HIS A 59 -12.03 -3.10 -6.36
N ARG A 60 -11.81 -4.41 -6.53
CA ARG A 60 -11.78 -5.07 -7.85
C ARG A 60 -13.08 -4.84 -8.62
N ASP A 61 -14.22 -5.18 -8.01
CA ASP A 61 -15.52 -5.16 -8.68
C ASP A 61 -15.95 -3.71 -8.99
N ASN A 62 -15.63 -2.76 -8.09
CA ASN A 62 -15.85 -1.36 -8.34
C ASN A 62 -14.97 -0.83 -9.50
N PHE A 63 -13.68 -1.18 -9.53
CA PHE A 63 -12.80 -0.76 -10.62
C PHE A 63 -13.28 -1.31 -11.97
N ILE A 64 -13.68 -2.58 -12.03
CA ILE A 64 -14.29 -3.20 -13.21
C ILE A 64 -15.57 -2.47 -13.65
N LYS A 65 -16.45 -2.12 -12.70
CA LYS A 65 -17.66 -1.34 -12.96
C LYS A 65 -17.33 -0.01 -13.62
N LEU A 66 -16.41 0.76 -13.03
CA LEU A 66 -16.02 2.08 -13.54
C LEU A 66 -15.33 2.03 -14.90
N VAL A 67 -14.54 0.98 -15.16
CA VAL A 67 -13.97 0.70 -16.49
C VAL A 67 -15.09 0.47 -17.52
N LYS A 68 -16.09 -0.37 -17.21
CA LYS A 68 -17.23 -0.64 -18.09
C LYS A 68 -18.09 0.60 -18.35
N GLU A 69 -18.21 1.48 -17.37
CA GLU A 69 -18.95 2.74 -17.46
C GLU A 69 -18.17 3.86 -18.15
N GLY A 70 -16.90 3.63 -18.53
CA GLY A 70 -16.04 4.62 -19.19
C GLY A 70 -15.65 5.79 -18.27
N VAL A 71 -15.69 5.59 -16.95
CA VAL A 71 -15.38 6.65 -15.99
C VAL A 71 -13.93 7.09 -16.11
N TYR A 72 -13.03 6.18 -16.41
CA TYR A 72 -11.60 6.47 -16.56
C TYR A 72 -11.20 7.05 -17.92
N ASP A 73 -12.07 6.91 -18.92
CA ASP A 73 -11.79 7.41 -20.28
C ASP A 73 -11.63 8.93 -20.26
N SER A 74 -10.56 9.39 -20.85
CA SER A 74 -10.15 10.80 -20.91
C SER A 74 -9.71 11.44 -19.57
N THR A 75 -9.58 10.69 -18.47
CA THR A 75 -9.02 11.23 -17.22
C THR A 75 -7.51 11.40 -17.28
N LEU A 76 -6.96 12.25 -16.43
CA LEU A 76 -5.54 12.55 -16.38
C LEU A 76 -4.83 11.76 -15.27
N PHE A 77 -3.53 11.51 -15.47
CA PHE A 77 -2.62 11.36 -14.34
C PHE A 77 -2.39 12.75 -13.75
N HIS A 78 -3.29 13.14 -12.85
CA HIS A 78 -3.37 14.51 -12.33
C HIS A 78 -2.35 14.79 -11.22
N ARG A 79 -1.71 13.76 -10.66
CA ARG A 79 -0.67 13.91 -9.63
C ARG A 79 0.42 12.87 -9.85
N VAL A 80 1.65 13.35 -10.03
CA VAL A 80 2.84 12.52 -10.30
C VAL A 80 3.96 12.98 -9.38
N ILE A 81 4.42 12.10 -8.51
CA ILE A 81 5.53 12.34 -7.59
C ILE A 81 6.61 11.32 -7.83
N LYS A 82 7.77 11.80 -8.26
CA LYS A 82 8.94 10.95 -8.52
C LYS A 82 9.34 10.16 -7.29
N GLN A 83 9.68 8.88 -7.49
CA GLN A 83 10.04 7.92 -6.44
C GLN A 83 8.95 7.70 -5.40
N PHE A 84 7.69 7.90 -5.81
CA PHE A 84 6.55 7.66 -4.93
C PHE A 84 5.38 6.99 -5.70
N MET A 85 4.65 7.74 -6.54
CA MET A 85 3.49 7.19 -7.25
C MET A 85 3.05 8.08 -8.42
N ILE A 86 2.23 7.52 -9.31
CA ILE A 86 1.43 8.23 -10.30
C ILE A 86 -0.05 7.98 -9.99
N GLN A 87 -0.84 9.05 -9.90
CA GLN A 87 -2.25 9.01 -9.47
C GLN A 87 -3.19 9.51 -10.57
N ALA A 88 -4.30 8.79 -10.76
CA ALA A 88 -5.32 9.07 -11.75
C ALA A 88 -6.74 8.78 -11.22
N GLY A 89 -7.75 8.86 -12.09
CA GLY A 89 -9.12 8.48 -11.78
C GLY A 89 -10.02 9.60 -11.26
N ASP A 90 -9.55 10.84 -11.26
CA ASP A 90 -10.37 12.01 -10.96
C ASP A 90 -11.28 12.34 -12.18
N PRO A 91 -12.62 12.20 -12.08
CA PRO A 91 -13.53 12.47 -13.20
C PRO A 91 -13.53 13.94 -13.64
N ASP A 92 -13.22 14.88 -12.75
CA ASP A 92 -13.15 16.31 -13.05
C ASP A 92 -11.93 16.66 -13.94
N SER A 93 -10.98 15.72 -14.05
CA SER A 93 -9.80 15.92 -14.89
C SER A 93 -10.05 15.77 -16.39
N LYS A 94 -11.20 15.22 -16.83
CA LYS A 94 -11.49 14.93 -18.25
C LYS A 94 -11.34 16.14 -19.16
N ASN A 95 -11.89 17.27 -18.74
CA ASN A 95 -11.88 18.52 -19.50
C ASN A 95 -11.28 19.68 -18.70
N ALA A 96 -10.35 19.36 -17.79
CA ALA A 96 -9.75 20.32 -16.90
C ALA A 96 -8.85 21.31 -17.66
N SER A 97 -8.97 22.60 -17.35
CA SER A 97 -8.01 23.60 -17.81
C SER A 97 -6.64 23.40 -17.13
N ASP A 98 -5.60 23.99 -17.70
CA ASP A 98 -4.22 23.86 -17.15
C ASP A 98 -4.09 24.42 -15.71
N THR A 99 -5.01 25.30 -15.30
CA THR A 99 -5.04 25.93 -13.98
C THR A 99 -6.01 25.27 -13.00
N ALA A 100 -6.77 24.25 -13.43
CA ALA A 100 -7.74 23.58 -12.58
C ALA A 100 -7.04 22.83 -11.44
N MET A 101 -7.59 22.97 -10.22
CA MET A 101 -7.21 22.17 -9.08
C MET A 101 -7.90 20.81 -9.21
N LEU A 102 -7.10 19.74 -9.21
CA LEU A 102 -7.56 18.36 -9.38
C LEU A 102 -7.29 17.53 -8.13
N GLY A 103 -7.89 16.35 -8.08
CA GLY A 103 -7.71 15.39 -6.97
C GLY A 103 -8.86 15.40 -5.96
N SER A 104 -9.87 16.26 -6.13
CA SER A 104 -11.07 16.29 -5.28
C SER A 104 -12.32 15.68 -5.94
N GLY A 105 -12.27 15.40 -7.24
CA GLY A 105 -13.38 14.76 -7.94
C GLY A 105 -13.65 13.34 -7.45
N ASP A 106 -14.93 12.97 -7.35
CA ASP A 106 -15.36 11.66 -6.91
C ASP A 106 -16.58 11.15 -7.70
N VAL A 107 -17.06 9.94 -7.37
CA VAL A 107 -18.23 9.32 -7.97
C VAL A 107 -19.42 9.25 -6.99
N GLY A 108 -19.36 10.03 -5.89
CA GLY A 108 -20.44 10.16 -4.90
C GLY A 108 -20.47 9.06 -3.83
N TYR A 109 -19.44 8.21 -3.75
CA TYR A 109 -19.31 7.19 -2.72
C TYR A 109 -17.86 6.81 -2.43
N THR A 110 -17.63 6.19 -1.27
CA THR A 110 -16.36 5.60 -0.84
C THR A 110 -16.46 4.09 -0.76
N ILE A 111 -15.31 3.42 -0.74
CA ILE A 111 -15.22 1.96 -0.60
C ILE A 111 -14.58 1.64 0.75
N PRO A 112 -15.23 0.81 1.60
CA PRO A 112 -14.61 0.36 2.85
C PRO A 112 -13.25 -0.27 2.59
N ALA A 113 -12.28 0.02 3.46
CA ALA A 113 -10.93 -0.52 3.34
C ALA A 113 -10.91 -2.06 3.27
N GLU A 114 -10.03 -2.61 2.45
CA GLU A 114 -9.75 -4.05 2.33
C GLU A 114 -8.24 -4.28 2.52
N PHE A 115 -7.74 -3.95 3.72
CA PHE A 115 -6.33 -4.17 4.03
C PHE A 115 -6.03 -5.66 4.12
N ASN A 116 -5.08 -6.12 3.33
CA ASN A 116 -4.62 -7.49 3.33
C ASN A 116 -3.09 -7.51 3.49
N PRO A 117 -2.55 -8.10 4.57
CA PRO A 117 -1.11 -8.10 4.83
C PRO A 117 -0.28 -8.84 3.77
N LYS A 118 -0.92 -9.64 2.91
CA LYS A 118 -0.29 -10.28 1.74
C LYS A 118 0.09 -9.24 0.67
N PHE A 119 -0.63 -8.12 0.60
CA PHE A 119 -0.44 -7.08 -0.41
C PHE A 119 0.12 -5.81 0.24
N PHE A 120 1.30 -5.44 -0.18
CA PHE A 120 2.04 -4.30 0.34
C PHE A 120 2.52 -3.42 -0.81
N HIS A 121 2.88 -2.18 -0.51
CA HIS A 121 3.15 -1.13 -1.51
C HIS A 121 4.53 -1.29 -2.18
N LYS A 122 4.84 -2.47 -2.74
CA LYS A 122 5.99 -2.65 -3.63
C LYS A 122 5.78 -1.86 -4.93
N LYS A 123 6.87 -1.53 -5.63
CA LYS A 123 6.80 -0.89 -6.95
C LYS A 123 5.93 -1.71 -7.91
N GLY A 124 5.08 -1.02 -8.67
CA GLY A 124 4.17 -1.60 -9.66
C GLY A 124 2.80 -2.00 -9.12
N VAL A 125 2.51 -1.89 -7.81
CA VAL A 125 1.16 -2.20 -7.32
C VAL A 125 0.19 -1.06 -7.60
N LEU A 126 -1.08 -1.44 -7.80
CA LEU A 126 -2.24 -0.56 -7.94
C LEU A 126 -2.94 -0.46 -6.59
N ALA A 127 -3.13 0.76 -6.10
CA ALA A 127 -3.78 1.01 -4.82
C ALA A 127 -4.80 2.16 -4.92
N ALA A 128 -5.79 2.15 -4.02
CA ALA A 128 -6.84 3.15 -3.98
C ALA A 128 -6.38 4.40 -3.21
N ALA A 129 -6.62 5.58 -3.77
CA ALA A 129 -6.45 6.84 -3.06
C ALA A 129 -7.53 7.01 -1.98
N ARG A 130 -7.29 7.86 -0.99
CA ARG A 130 -8.25 8.22 0.06
C ARG A 130 -7.93 9.58 0.68
N GLN A 131 -8.89 10.13 1.39
CA GLN A 131 -8.69 11.31 2.24
C GLN A 131 -7.86 10.99 3.48
N GLY A 132 -7.27 12.01 4.08
CA GLY A 132 -6.46 11.89 5.31
C GLY A 132 -7.28 11.42 6.53
N ASP A 133 -6.57 10.89 7.53
CA ASP A 133 -7.18 10.28 8.73
C ASP A 133 -7.98 11.28 9.58
N ASP A 134 -7.68 12.57 9.49
CA ASP A 134 -8.38 13.68 10.16
C ASP A 134 -9.84 13.83 9.73
N VAL A 135 -10.14 13.55 8.45
CA VAL A 135 -11.51 13.61 7.88
C VAL A 135 -12.07 12.24 7.52
N ASN A 136 -11.24 11.20 7.54
CA ASN A 136 -11.58 9.83 7.16
C ASN A 136 -10.91 8.80 8.09
N PRO A 137 -11.30 8.78 9.38
CA PRO A 137 -10.68 7.88 10.37
C PRO A 137 -10.89 6.39 10.07
N GLU A 138 -11.94 6.04 9.31
CA GLU A 138 -12.23 4.66 8.88
C GLU A 138 -11.37 4.22 7.69
N LYS A 139 -10.55 5.13 7.15
CA LYS A 139 -9.64 4.88 6.02
C LYS A 139 -10.35 4.32 4.78
N ALA A 140 -11.61 4.70 4.57
CA ALA A 140 -12.36 4.34 3.38
C ALA A 140 -11.69 4.92 2.12
N SER A 141 -11.64 4.13 1.07
CA SER A 141 -11.02 4.53 -0.20
C SER A 141 -11.94 5.43 -1.02
N SER A 142 -11.35 6.31 -1.85
CA SER A 142 -12.07 6.98 -2.93
C SER A 142 -12.77 5.96 -3.82
N GLY A 143 -13.98 6.29 -4.28
CA GLY A 143 -14.73 5.44 -5.21
C GLY A 143 -14.08 5.31 -6.58
N CYS A 144 -13.20 6.24 -7.00
CA CYS A 144 -12.65 6.26 -8.35
C CYS A 144 -11.14 6.50 -8.43
N GLN A 145 -10.55 7.24 -7.49
CA GLN A 145 -9.13 7.60 -7.63
C GLN A 145 -8.21 6.46 -7.19
N PHE A 146 -7.20 6.21 -7.98
CA PHE A 146 -6.20 5.18 -7.77
C PHE A 146 -4.79 5.71 -8.06
N TYR A 147 -3.78 4.99 -7.58
CA TYR A 147 -2.40 5.27 -7.91
C TYR A 147 -1.61 3.98 -8.18
N ILE A 148 -0.56 4.12 -9.00
CA ILE A 148 0.43 3.07 -9.23
C ILE A 148 1.70 3.48 -8.51
N VAL A 149 2.23 2.60 -7.68
CA VAL A 149 3.44 2.85 -6.90
C VAL A 149 4.66 2.79 -7.81
N THR A 150 5.45 3.84 -7.82
CA THR A 150 6.78 3.85 -8.45
C THR A 150 7.86 3.68 -7.40
N GLY A 151 7.75 4.34 -6.26
CA GLY A 151 8.53 4.17 -5.06
C GLY A 151 10.05 4.29 -5.24
N ARG A 152 10.78 4.26 -4.14
CA ARG A 152 12.25 4.18 -4.13
C ARG A 152 12.74 2.91 -3.45
N LYS A 153 14.00 2.57 -3.66
CA LYS A 153 14.66 1.49 -2.91
C LYS A 153 15.07 1.96 -1.52
N PHE A 154 15.04 1.04 -0.57
CA PHE A 154 15.42 1.26 0.81
C PHE A 154 16.55 0.31 1.18
N THR A 155 17.48 0.77 2.02
CA THR A 155 18.45 -0.12 2.67
C THR A 155 17.82 -0.81 3.88
N GLU A 156 18.35 -1.96 4.29
CA GLU A 156 17.85 -2.64 5.50
C GLU A 156 17.88 -1.75 6.75
N PRO A 157 18.94 -0.94 7.02
CA PRO A 157 18.91 0.00 8.14
C PRO A 157 17.79 1.04 8.05
N GLN A 158 17.43 1.50 6.85
CA GLN A 158 16.30 2.41 6.66
C GLN A 158 14.96 1.73 6.98
N LEU A 159 14.78 0.48 6.55
CA LEU A 159 13.57 -0.30 6.89
C LEU A 159 13.49 -0.57 8.40
N LEU A 160 14.60 -0.94 9.05
CA LEU A 160 14.65 -1.09 10.49
C LEU A 160 14.30 0.22 11.23
N GLY A 161 14.80 1.36 10.75
CA GLY A 161 14.43 2.68 11.30
C GLY A 161 12.92 2.95 11.16
N MET A 162 12.29 2.50 10.06
CA MET A 162 10.83 2.62 9.88
C MET A 162 10.06 1.69 10.83
N GLU A 163 10.51 0.45 11.05
CA GLU A 163 9.91 -0.45 12.04
C GLU A 163 9.92 0.18 13.44
N ASN A 164 11.06 0.74 13.85
CA ASN A 164 11.19 1.39 15.16
C ASN A 164 10.21 2.56 15.28
N LYS A 165 10.16 3.43 14.26
CA LYS A 165 9.23 4.56 14.23
C LYS A 165 7.74 4.12 14.29
N ILE A 166 7.36 3.06 13.60
CA ILE A 166 5.99 2.52 13.66
C ILE A 166 5.67 2.02 15.08
N ASN A 167 6.62 1.34 15.72
CA ASN A 167 6.43 0.84 17.08
C ASN A 167 6.36 1.98 18.10
N GLU A 168 7.20 3.02 17.95
CA GLU A 168 7.14 4.26 18.76
C GLU A 168 5.77 4.96 18.60
N GLN A 169 5.26 5.11 17.37
CA GLN A 169 3.94 5.69 17.12
C GLN A 169 2.79 4.87 17.74
N ARG A 170 2.92 3.55 17.80
CA ARG A 170 1.94 2.69 18.49
C ARG A 170 1.98 2.92 20.00
N GLU A 171 3.15 3.02 20.60
CA GLU A 171 3.31 3.36 22.02
C GLU A 171 2.74 4.75 22.33
N GLU A 172 3.02 5.76 21.49
CA GLU A 172 2.45 7.11 21.60
C GLU A 172 0.91 7.10 21.52
N ALA A 173 0.34 6.33 20.60
CA ALA A 173 -1.12 6.19 20.48
C ALA A 173 -1.77 5.55 21.73
N LEU A 174 -1.09 4.60 22.37
CA LEU A 174 -1.50 4.01 23.65
C LEU A 174 -1.46 5.07 24.77
N PHE A 175 -0.37 5.84 24.86
CA PHE A 175 -0.25 6.95 25.81
C PHE A 175 -1.39 7.97 25.62
N ASP A 176 -1.64 8.41 24.38
CA ASP A 176 -2.74 9.34 24.08
C ASP A 176 -4.10 8.78 24.46
N SER A 177 -4.32 7.49 24.29
CA SER A 177 -5.56 6.82 24.70
C SER A 177 -5.72 6.83 26.22
N LEU A 178 -4.66 6.52 26.97
CA LEU A 178 -4.63 6.60 28.43
C LEU A 178 -4.83 8.04 28.92
N ALA A 179 -4.12 9.00 28.33
CA ALA A 179 -4.25 10.41 28.69
C ALA A 179 -5.68 10.93 28.50
N ARG A 180 -6.37 10.50 27.42
CA ARG A 180 -7.80 10.83 27.22
C ARG A 180 -8.70 10.31 28.33
N GLN A 181 -8.43 9.14 28.87
CA GLN A 181 -9.21 8.59 30.00
C GLN A 181 -9.00 9.41 31.28
N HIS A 182 -7.81 10.01 31.46
CA HIS A 182 -7.44 10.86 32.61
C HIS A 182 -7.69 12.36 32.39
N MET A 183 -8.39 12.76 31.30
CA MET A 183 -8.56 14.17 30.93
C MET A 183 -9.16 15.05 32.04
N LYS A 184 -10.12 14.51 32.84
CA LYS A 184 -10.71 15.24 33.95
C LYS A 184 -9.71 15.52 35.08
N GLU A 185 -8.83 14.59 35.36
CA GLU A 185 -7.79 14.69 36.36
C GLU A 185 -6.72 15.67 35.92
N ILE A 186 -6.23 15.54 34.68
CA ILE A 186 -5.29 16.47 34.04
C ILE A 186 -5.85 17.92 34.11
N TYR A 187 -7.13 18.10 33.78
CA TYR A 187 -7.76 19.41 33.85
C TYR A 187 -7.76 20.00 35.26
N LYS A 188 -8.12 19.19 36.32
CA LYS A 188 -8.09 19.63 37.73
C LYS A 188 -6.69 20.03 38.17
N MET A 189 -5.66 19.23 37.86
CA MET A 189 -4.28 19.51 38.19
C MET A 189 -3.80 20.81 37.52
N ARG A 190 -4.09 20.99 36.22
CA ARG A 190 -3.78 22.23 35.49
C ARG A 190 -4.43 23.46 36.13
N LYS A 191 -5.71 23.36 36.50
CA LYS A 191 -6.42 24.45 37.13
C LYS A 191 -5.89 24.79 38.55
N ALA A 192 -5.39 23.79 39.26
CA ALA A 192 -4.75 23.95 40.58
C ALA A 192 -3.31 24.43 40.52
N GLY A 193 -2.67 24.44 39.32
CA GLY A 193 -1.26 24.72 39.16
C GLY A 193 -0.34 23.60 39.67
N ASP A 194 -0.86 22.38 39.80
CA ASP A 194 -0.14 21.22 40.32
C ASP A 194 0.73 20.61 39.20
N ASN A 195 1.85 21.25 38.94
CA ASN A 195 2.78 20.79 37.92
C ASN A 195 3.53 19.50 38.34
N ALA A 196 3.71 19.27 39.63
CA ALA A 196 4.37 18.06 40.14
C ALA A 196 3.47 16.85 39.92
N GLY A 197 2.19 16.95 40.27
CA GLY A 197 1.19 15.90 40.01
C GLY A 197 1.01 15.62 38.53
N LEU A 198 1.07 16.64 37.65
CA LEU A 198 1.02 16.43 36.20
C LEU A 198 2.21 15.62 35.67
N LEU A 199 3.41 15.88 36.16
CA LEU A 199 4.62 15.11 35.79
C LEU A 199 4.51 13.66 36.27
N GLU A 200 4.11 13.44 37.54
CA GLU A 200 3.94 12.10 38.10
C GLU A 200 2.89 11.29 37.32
N LEU A 201 1.78 11.92 36.95
CA LEU A 201 0.75 11.29 36.12
C LEU A 201 1.31 10.97 34.71
N GLN A 202 2.04 11.89 34.10
CA GLN A 202 2.66 11.65 32.79
C GLN A 202 3.58 10.44 32.83
N ASP A 203 4.53 10.39 33.79
CA ASP A 203 5.46 9.28 33.98
C ASP A 203 4.73 7.95 34.16
N THR A 204 3.62 7.99 34.93
CA THR A 204 2.78 6.81 35.17
C THR A 204 2.11 6.33 33.88
N LEU A 205 1.55 7.24 33.08
CA LEU A 205 0.88 6.90 31.83
C LEU A 205 1.88 6.43 30.78
N GLU A 206 3.09 7.01 30.72
CA GLU A 206 4.16 6.54 29.84
C GLU A 206 4.61 5.11 30.19
N ALA A 207 4.77 4.82 31.49
CA ALA A 207 5.10 3.47 31.95
C ALA A 207 4.02 2.46 31.59
N GLN A 208 2.75 2.82 31.76
CA GLN A 208 1.61 1.96 31.38
C GLN A 208 1.52 1.76 29.87
N ALA A 209 1.70 2.81 29.06
CA ALA A 209 1.72 2.72 27.61
C ALA A 209 2.81 1.76 27.11
N ARG A 210 4.02 1.86 27.69
CA ARG A 210 5.15 0.97 27.40
C ARG A 210 4.85 -0.48 27.79
N GLU A 211 4.28 -0.72 28.99
CA GLU A 211 3.90 -2.06 29.42
C GLU A 211 2.85 -2.68 28.48
N LEU A 212 1.88 -1.90 28.00
CA LEU A 212 0.88 -2.35 27.03
C LEU A 212 1.53 -2.64 25.68
N ALA A 213 2.40 -1.76 25.19
CA ALA A 213 3.12 -1.94 23.93
C ALA A 213 4.04 -3.17 23.95
N ASP A 214 4.65 -3.49 25.08
CA ASP A 214 5.53 -4.67 25.23
C ASP A 214 4.73 -5.99 25.25
N LYS A 215 3.42 -5.96 25.51
CA LYS A 215 2.52 -7.11 25.41
C LYS A 215 2.03 -7.37 23.99
N GLU A 216 2.14 -6.39 23.12
CA GLU A 216 1.77 -6.53 21.71
C GLU A 216 2.97 -7.02 20.87
N GLU A 217 2.67 -7.75 19.79
CA GLU A 217 3.70 -8.12 18.81
C GLU A 217 4.23 -6.86 18.12
N LYS A 218 5.54 -6.62 18.23
CA LYS A 218 6.19 -5.49 17.57
C LYS A 218 6.09 -5.63 16.06
N PHE A 219 5.76 -4.54 15.39
CA PHE A 219 5.75 -4.50 13.93
C PHE A 219 7.15 -4.85 13.39
N ARG A 220 7.18 -5.73 12.42
CA ARG A 220 8.36 -6.09 11.63
C ARG A 220 7.98 -6.27 10.18
N PHE A 221 8.82 -5.78 9.28
CA PHE A 221 8.69 -6.15 7.87
C PHE A 221 8.99 -7.62 7.68
N THR A 222 8.20 -8.30 6.87
CA THR A 222 8.47 -9.69 6.48
C THR A 222 9.71 -9.76 5.60
N PRO A 223 10.40 -10.91 5.53
CA PRO A 223 11.53 -11.09 4.60
C PRO A 223 11.19 -10.77 3.15
N GLU A 224 9.94 -11.02 2.73
CA GLU A 224 9.45 -10.70 1.39
C GLU A 224 9.36 -9.18 1.17
N GLN A 225 8.81 -8.44 2.15
CA GLN A 225 8.75 -6.97 2.11
C GLN A 225 10.15 -6.36 2.09
N ILE A 226 11.06 -6.82 2.97
CA ILE A 226 12.46 -6.36 3.00
C ILE A 226 13.11 -6.57 1.63
N LYS A 227 12.97 -7.78 1.07
CA LYS A 227 13.50 -8.11 -0.26
C LYS A 227 12.91 -7.19 -1.34
N ALA A 228 11.60 -7.01 -1.37
CA ALA A 228 10.94 -6.18 -2.37
C ALA A 228 11.39 -4.71 -2.26
N TYR A 229 11.30 -4.12 -1.07
CA TYR A 229 11.66 -2.72 -0.85
C TYR A 229 13.15 -2.43 -1.08
N SER A 230 14.04 -3.41 -0.85
CA SER A 230 15.47 -3.22 -1.09
C SER A 230 15.90 -3.44 -2.55
N THR A 231 15.16 -4.25 -3.32
CA THR A 231 15.54 -4.60 -4.70
C THR A 231 14.78 -3.82 -5.76
N ILE A 232 13.45 -3.81 -5.71
CA ILE A 232 12.61 -3.10 -6.69
C ILE A 232 12.10 -1.76 -6.17
N GLY A 233 11.99 -1.58 -4.85
CA GLY A 233 11.48 -0.37 -4.22
C GLY A 233 9.99 -0.43 -3.89
N GLY A 234 9.47 0.71 -3.41
CA GLY A 234 8.08 0.85 -3.03
C GLY A 234 7.81 2.03 -2.10
N ALA A 235 6.66 1.98 -1.42
CA ALA A 235 6.18 3.00 -0.49
C ALA A 235 5.75 2.37 0.84
N PRO A 236 6.68 1.78 1.64
CA PRO A 236 6.36 1.01 2.84
C PRO A 236 5.56 1.77 3.91
N HIS A 237 5.61 3.11 3.91
CA HIS A 237 4.85 3.96 4.84
C HIS A 237 3.33 3.95 4.58
N LEU A 238 2.87 3.39 3.46
CA LEU A 238 1.44 3.25 3.13
C LEU A 238 0.86 1.90 3.53
N ASP A 239 1.71 0.93 3.92
CA ASP A 239 1.26 -0.42 4.28
C ASP A 239 0.27 -0.38 5.46
N GLY A 240 -0.82 -1.14 5.34
CA GLY A 240 -1.89 -1.16 6.35
C GLY A 240 -2.73 0.12 6.45
N SER A 241 -2.49 1.11 5.58
CA SER A 241 -3.21 2.39 5.57
C SER A 241 -3.93 2.69 4.27
N TYR A 242 -3.59 2.02 3.18
CA TYR A 242 -4.23 2.13 1.87
C TYR A 242 -4.47 0.72 1.31
N THR A 243 -5.57 0.54 0.58
CA THR A 243 -5.89 -0.76 -0.03
C THR A 243 -5.14 -0.94 -1.33
N VAL A 244 -4.28 -1.96 -1.37
CA VAL A 244 -3.65 -2.46 -2.59
C VAL A 244 -4.60 -3.49 -3.20
N PHE A 245 -5.00 -3.30 -4.46
CA PHE A 245 -6.03 -4.14 -5.10
C PHE A 245 -5.64 -4.68 -6.48
N GLY A 246 -4.39 -4.46 -6.91
CA GLY A 246 -3.87 -4.97 -8.17
C GLY A 246 -2.38 -4.71 -8.34
N GLU A 247 -1.86 -5.10 -9.48
CA GLU A 247 -0.47 -4.87 -9.87
C GLU A 247 -0.34 -4.72 -11.38
N VAL A 248 0.66 -3.96 -11.82
CA VAL A 248 1.04 -3.83 -13.23
C VAL A 248 1.67 -5.13 -13.70
N THR A 249 1.14 -5.71 -14.76
CA THR A 249 1.67 -6.92 -15.42
C THR A 249 2.43 -6.60 -16.69
N GLU A 250 2.03 -5.52 -17.40
CA GLU A 250 2.69 -5.05 -18.61
C GLU A 250 2.70 -3.51 -18.63
N GLY A 251 3.72 -2.93 -19.28
CA GLY A 251 3.83 -1.48 -19.42
C GLY A 251 4.43 -0.77 -18.20
N MET A 252 5.25 -1.45 -17.38
CA MET A 252 5.94 -0.81 -16.27
C MET A 252 6.88 0.31 -16.73
N GLU A 253 7.48 0.18 -17.91
CA GLU A 253 8.28 1.22 -18.56
C GLU A 253 7.46 2.47 -18.90
N VAL A 254 6.16 2.32 -19.22
CA VAL A 254 5.24 3.44 -19.42
C VAL A 254 4.99 4.16 -18.10
N VAL A 255 4.77 3.42 -17.00
CA VAL A 255 4.63 3.97 -15.64
C VAL A 255 5.88 4.77 -15.26
N GLU A 256 7.07 4.24 -15.53
CA GLU A 256 8.35 4.90 -15.25
C GLU A 256 8.54 6.17 -16.11
N ASN A 257 8.10 6.15 -17.36
CA ASN A 257 8.12 7.33 -18.23
C ASN A 257 7.16 8.41 -17.76
N ILE A 258 5.98 8.04 -17.23
CA ILE A 258 5.04 8.98 -16.60
C ILE A 258 5.65 9.59 -15.34
N GLU A 259 6.30 8.78 -14.50
CA GLU A 259 6.91 9.20 -13.23
C GLU A 259 7.92 10.34 -13.40
N ILE A 260 8.67 10.33 -14.48
CA ILE A 260 9.72 11.35 -14.74
C ILE A 260 9.21 12.59 -15.47
N ALA A 261 7.91 12.66 -15.74
CA ALA A 261 7.31 13.84 -16.37
C ALA A 261 7.54 15.10 -15.49
N LYS A 262 7.81 16.22 -16.15
CA LYS A 262 7.93 17.51 -15.46
C LYS A 262 6.57 17.90 -14.89
N THR A 263 6.52 18.23 -13.60
CA THR A 263 5.30 18.64 -12.90
C THR A 263 5.34 20.11 -12.48
N ASN A 264 4.16 20.67 -12.22
CA ASN A 264 3.98 21.98 -11.60
C ASN A 264 4.04 21.87 -10.06
N ARG A 265 3.74 22.97 -9.34
CA ARG A 265 3.77 23.01 -7.86
C ARG A 265 2.69 22.14 -7.18
N ALA A 266 1.67 21.71 -7.90
CA ALA A 266 0.61 20.82 -7.43
C ALA A 266 0.85 19.37 -7.87
N ASP A 267 2.08 19.00 -8.23
CA ASP A 267 2.48 17.69 -8.74
C ASP A 267 1.75 17.25 -10.03
N ARG A 268 1.01 18.14 -10.70
CA ARG A 268 0.38 17.84 -11.99
C ARG A 268 1.41 17.92 -13.11
N PRO A 269 1.47 16.94 -14.04
CA PRO A 269 2.31 17.03 -15.24
C PRO A 269 2.03 18.33 -16.01
N VAL A 270 3.11 19.03 -16.41
CA VAL A 270 3.01 20.28 -17.21
C VAL A 270 2.41 20.03 -18.59
N VAL A 271 2.68 18.86 -19.15
CA VAL A 271 2.01 18.33 -20.33
C VAL A 271 1.07 17.23 -19.87
N ASP A 272 -0.22 17.42 -20.10
CA ASP A 272 -1.24 16.47 -19.64
C ASP A 272 -0.97 15.07 -20.17
N ILE A 273 -0.92 14.10 -19.25
CA ILE A 273 -0.83 12.68 -19.54
C ILE A 273 -2.20 12.06 -19.28
N ARG A 274 -2.80 11.47 -20.30
CA ARG A 274 -4.21 11.07 -20.31
C ARG A 274 -4.38 9.58 -20.46
N ILE A 275 -5.32 9.01 -19.72
CA ILE A 275 -5.89 7.69 -20.02
C ILE A 275 -6.87 7.92 -21.16
N LEU A 276 -6.55 7.43 -22.36
CA LEU A 276 -7.41 7.56 -23.54
C LEU A 276 -8.62 6.65 -23.42
N LYS A 277 -8.39 5.42 -22.96
CA LYS A 277 -9.40 4.39 -22.76
C LYS A 277 -8.97 3.38 -21.70
N ALA A 278 -9.93 2.91 -20.91
CA ALA A 278 -9.77 1.74 -20.06
C ALA A 278 -10.67 0.60 -20.56
N SER A 279 -10.14 -0.63 -20.65
CA SER A 279 -10.87 -1.81 -21.11
C SER A 279 -10.50 -3.07 -20.35
N ILE A 280 -11.46 -3.99 -20.21
CA ILE A 280 -11.22 -5.33 -19.64
C ILE A 280 -10.71 -6.23 -20.78
N GLU A 281 -9.65 -6.99 -20.51
CA GLU A 281 -9.10 -7.99 -21.42
C GLU A 281 -9.61 -9.40 -21.12
#